data_3f686531f6982ab625206e0cfdfd9ce0
#
_entry.id   3f686531f6982ab625206e0cfdfd9ce0
#
_cell.length_a   1.000
_cell.length_b   1.000
_cell.length_c   1.000
_cell.angle_alpha   90.00
_cell.angle_beta   90.00
_cell.angle_gamma   90.00
#
_symmetry.space_group_name_H-M   'P 1'
#
loop_
_entity.id
_entity.type
_entity.pdbx_description
1 polymer ?
#
loop_
_entity_poly.entity_id
_entity_poly.type
_entity_poly.pdbx_seq_one_letter_code
_entity_poly.pdbx_strand_id
1 'polypeptide(L)'
;MIELARRYYPTGFPVEEDDLAEPVPAHQRTPEHARFLAAWDKALNGTDWKNLMKGLKRAFPGEGIGNGTQPYVSACMRCFLYRTEPLPGGERLATRIAAAVSVLVPFYIVYVTTQVWHPTHTGYPMAASPHPKRGDAGDESFHLQHFSSPQLTFDPPSTVRQEVNALEHLIEEVLGYRPFPLAFAGVALPGLRVGFFNGEGPPTLLDTLFSDNLAHLP
;
A
#
# COMPACT_ATOMS: atom_id res chain seq x y z
N MET A 1 -0.05 -19.57 10.11
CA MET A 1 0.05 -18.48 9.10
C MET A 1 0.53 -18.98 7.74
N ILE A 2 1.58 -19.80 7.64
CA ILE A 2 2.06 -20.35 6.35
C ILE A 2 0.96 -21.12 5.63
N GLU A 3 0.24 -22.01 6.31
CA GLU A 3 -0.89 -22.75 5.72
C GLU A 3 -2.03 -21.84 5.26
N LEU A 4 -2.21 -20.69 5.92
CA LEU A 4 -3.19 -19.69 5.47
C LEU A 4 -2.75 -19.03 4.15
N ALA A 5 -1.47 -18.68 4.00
CA ALA A 5 -0.97 -18.13 2.75
C ALA A 5 -1.14 -19.14 1.58
N ARG A 6 -0.82 -20.43 1.81
CA ARG A 6 -1.02 -21.51 0.83
C ARG A 6 -2.45 -21.73 0.37
N ARG A 7 -3.43 -21.25 1.12
CA ARG A 7 -4.84 -21.32 0.70
C ARG A 7 -5.18 -20.38 -0.44
N TYR A 8 -4.39 -19.32 -0.62
CA TYR A 8 -4.66 -18.23 -1.56
C TYR A 8 -3.66 -18.14 -2.71
N TYR A 9 -2.51 -18.84 -2.58
CA TYR A 9 -1.44 -18.78 -3.57
C TYR A 9 -1.02 -20.18 -3.97
N PRO A 10 -1.00 -20.48 -5.27
CA PRO A 10 -0.60 -21.79 -5.76
C PRO A 10 0.91 -22.01 -5.60
N THR A 11 1.32 -23.28 -5.60
CA THR A 11 2.70 -23.70 -5.54
C THR A 11 3.11 -24.37 -6.85
N GLY A 12 4.42 -24.38 -7.13
CA GLY A 12 4.97 -25.11 -8.30
C GLY A 12 4.86 -24.36 -9.62
N PHE A 13 4.49 -23.09 -9.62
CA PHE A 13 4.49 -22.26 -10.81
C PHE A 13 5.78 -21.44 -10.86
N PRO A 14 6.60 -21.54 -11.94
CA PRO A 14 7.79 -20.72 -12.10
C PRO A 14 7.44 -19.24 -12.28
N VAL A 15 8.35 -18.36 -11.86
CA VAL A 15 8.16 -16.91 -11.97
C VAL A 15 8.23 -16.43 -13.42
N GLU A 16 8.98 -17.16 -14.26
CA GLU A 16 9.35 -16.74 -15.62
C GLU A 16 8.41 -17.22 -16.72
N GLU A 17 7.45 -18.09 -16.41
CA GLU A 17 6.55 -18.68 -17.40
C GLU A 17 5.12 -18.12 -17.33
N ASP A 18 4.97 -16.82 -17.35
CA ASP A 18 3.73 -16.28 -17.88
C ASP A 18 3.84 -16.39 -19.41
N ASP A 19 3.29 -17.50 -19.96
CA ASP A 19 3.21 -17.66 -21.40
C ASP A 19 2.37 -16.50 -21.97
N LEU A 20 3.08 -15.52 -22.55
CA LEU A 20 2.46 -14.33 -23.14
C LEU A 20 1.49 -14.68 -24.28
N ALA A 21 1.51 -15.92 -24.78
CA ALA A 21 0.54 -16.43 -25.74
C ALA A 21 -0.82 -16.80 -25.10
N GLU A 22 -0.86 -16.98 -23.77
CA GLU A 22 -2.11 -17.29 -23.08
C GLU A 22 -2.73 -16.02 -22.48
N PRO A 23 -4.04 -15.79 -22.71
CA PRO A 23 -4.73 -14.58 -22.23
C PRO A 23 -4.86 -14.52 -20.69
N VAL A 24 -4.71 -15.66 -20.00
CA VAL A 24 -4.76 -15.76 -18.54
C VAL A 24 -3.63 -16.68 -18.07
N PRO A 25 -2.69 -16.20 -17.24
CA PRO A 25 -1.60 -17.01 -16.72
C PRO A 25 -2.08 -18.27 -15.99
N ALA A 26 -1.33 -19.38 -16.11
CA ALA A 26 -1.73 -20.66 -15.55
C ALA A 26 -1.98 -20.61 -14.03
N HIS A 27 -1.16 -19.86 -13.26
CA HIS A 27 -1.32 -19.70 -11.82
C HIS A 27 -2.65 -19.00 -11.45
N GLN A 28 -3.23 -18.18 -12.34
CA GLN A 28 -4.50 -17.49 -12.13
C GLN A 28 -5.72 -18.39 -12.38
N ARG A 29 -5.54 -19.59 -12.95
CA ARG A 29 -6.63 -20.56 -13.17
C ARG A 29 -6.80 -21.53 -12.01
N THR A 30 -6.07 -21.32 -10.91
CA THR A 30 -6.07 -22.23 -9.77
C THR A 30 -7.19 -21.93 -8.77
N PRO A 31 -7.63 -22.93 -7.98
CA PRO A 31 -8.59 -22.71 -6.89
C PRO A 31 -8.07 -21.73 -5.83
N GLU A 32 -6.74 -21.65 -5.63
CA GLU A 32 -6.09 -20.72 -4.72
C GLU A 32 -6.33 -19.28 -5.17
N HIS A 33 -6.08 -18.99 -6.43
CA HIS A 33 -6.31 -17.66 -7.00
C HIS A 33 -7.81 -17.29 -6.98
N ALA A 34 -8.70 -18.23 -7.24
CA ALA A 34 -10.14 -17.99 -7.12
C ALA A 34 -10.53 -17.61 -5.68
N ARG A 35 -9.91 -18.23 -4.66
CA ARG A 35 -10.12 -17.85 -3.26
C ARG A 35 -9.57 -16.45 -2.94
N PHE A 36 -8.43 -16.08 -3.53
CA PHE A 36 -7.88 -14.73 -3.41
C PHE A 36 -8.85 -13.68 -3.96
N LEU A 37 -9.38 -13.89 -5.16
CA LEU A 37 -10.37 -13.00 -5.76
C LEU A 37 -11.64 -12.89 -4.92
N ALA A 38 -12.15 -14.03 -4.44
CA ALA A 38 -13.34 -14.07 -3.58
C ALA A 38 -13.14 -13.33 -2.25
N ALA A 39 -11.93 -13.37 -1.68
CA ALA A 39 -11.60 -12.60 -0.48
C ALA A 39 -11.62 -11.10 -0.76
N TRP A 40 -11.11 -10.65 -1.90
CA TRP A 40 -11.18 -9.27 -2.34
C TRP A 40 -12.63 -8.82 -2.58
N ASP A 41 -13.42 -9.62 -3.29
CA ASP A 41 -14.84 -9.31 -3.55
C ASP A 41 -15.61 -9.16 -2.24
N LYS A 42 -15.37 -10.04 -1.27
CA LYS A 42 -15.97 -9.95 0.06
C LYS A 42 -15.58 -8.64 0.76
N ALA A 43 -14.29 -8.27 0.72
CA ALA A 43 -13.79 -7.06 1.37
C ALA A 43 -14.34 -5.78 0.73
N LEU A 44 -14.41 -5.72 -0.61
CA LEU A 44 -14.94 -4.57 -1.35
C LEU A 44 -16.46 -4.37 -1.18
N ASN A 45 -17.21 -5.47 -1.11
CA ASN A 45 -18.67 -5.43 -0.94
C ASN A 45 -19.08 -5.23 0.52
N GLY A 46 -18.17 -5.43 1.47
CA GLY A 46 -18.40 -5.20 2.91
C GLY A 46 -18.55 -3.72 3.27
N THR A 47 -19.11 -3.47 4.45
CA THR A 47 -19.24 -2.11 5.01
C THR A 47 -18.08 -1.71 5.90
N ASP A 48 -17.29 -2.67 6.37
CA ASP A 48 -16.29 -2.50 7.42
C ASP A 48 -15.21 -1.50 7.03
N TRP A 49 -14.70 -1.59 5.80
CA TRP A 49 -13.74 -0.62 5.29
C TRP A 49 -14.31 0.80 5.21
N LYS A 50 -15.57 0.93 4.75
CA LYS A 50 -16.26 2.23 4.71
C LYS A 50 -16.44 2.80 6.11
N ASN A 51 -16.74 1.95 7.08
CA ASN A 51 -16.88 2.35 8.48
C ASN A 51 -15.55 2.79 9.09
N LEU A 52 -14.46 2.04 8.82
CA LEU A 52 -13.11 2.42 9.22
C LEU A 52 -12.73 3.79 8.64
N MET A 53 -12.91 4.02 7.34
CA MET A 53 -12.61 5.31 6.70
C MET A 53 -13.45 6.47 7.26
N LYS A 54 -14.71 6.23 7.63
CA LYS A 54 -15.53 7.23 8.35
C LYS A 54 -15.03 7.48 9.77
N GLY A 55 -14.61 6.41 10.47
CA GLY A 55 -14.00 6.50 11.81
C GLY A 55 -12.74 7.35 11.79
N LEU A 56 -11.84 7.12 10.82
CA LEU A 56 -10.62 7.92 10.62
C LEU A 56 -10.92 9.41 10.49
N LYS A 57 -11.88 9.78 9.63
CA LYS A 57 -12.25 11.18 9.44
C LYS A 57 -12.78 11.86 10.70
N ARG A 58 -13.38 11.09 11.63
CA ARG A 58 -13.85 11.61 12.92
C ARG A 58 -12.74 11.68 13.95
N ALA A 59 -11.85 10.67 13.97
CA ALA A 59 -10.77 10.58 14.95
C ALA A 59 -9.65 11.58 14.66
N PHE A 60 -9.44 11.94 13.40
CA PHE A 60 -8.35 12.82 12.97
C PHE A 60 -8.87 14.04 12.17
N PRO A 61 -9.65 14.92 12.82
CA PRO A 61 -10.18 16.10 12.15
C PRO A 61 -9.04 17.06 11.79
N GLY A 62 -8.97 17.45 10.52
CA GLY A 62 -7.92 18.35 10.02
C GLY A 62 -6.68 17.68 9.47
N GLU A 63 -6.51 16.37 9.66
CA GLU A 63 -5.44 15.60 9.00
C GLU A 63 -5.83 15.23 7.56
N GLY A 64 -4.84 15.14 6.69
CA GLY A 64 -5.02 14.53 5.37
C GLY A 64 -5.25 13.03 5.51
N ILE A 65 -6.31 12.51 4.91
CA ILE A 65 -6.62 11.08 4.96
C ILE A 65 -6.66 10.54 3.54
N GLY A 66 -5.80 9.56 3.26
CA GLY A 66 -5.72 8.87 1.99
C GLY A 66 -6.26 7.45 2.06
N ASN A 67 -6.80 6.99 0.92
CA ASN A 67 -7.09 5.59 0.68
C ASN A 67 -6.12 5.08 -0.40
N GLY A 68 -5.14 4.29 0.01
CA GLY A 68 -4.12 3.70 -0.86
C GLY A 68 -4.45 2.29 -1.32
N THR A 69 -5.71 1.87 -1.17
CA THR A 69 -6.15 0.53 -1.57
C THR A 69 -6.09 0.36 -3.09
N GLN A 70 -5.39 -0.66 -3.53
CA GLN A 70 -5.33 -1.11 -4.93
C GLN A 70 -5.89 -2.54 -4.98
N PRO A 71 -7.17 -2.70 -5.32
CA PRO A 71 -7.80 -4.02 -5.36
C PRO A 71 -7.08 -4.98 -6.30
N TYR A 72 -6.94 -6.22 -5.87
CA TYR A 72 -6.33 -7.34 -6.61
C TYR A 72 -4.82 -7.21 -6.90
N VAL A 73 -4.20 -6.05 -6.62
CA VAL A 73 -2.77 -5.76 -6.86
C VAL A 73 -1.94 -5.92 -5.57
N SER A 74 -2.57 -6.29 -4.48
CA SER A 74 -1.95 -6.61 -3.18
C SER A 74 -2.92 -7.47 -2.37
N ALA A 75 -2.50 -7.93 -1.21
CA ALA A 75 -3.38 -8.71 -0.30
C ALA A 75 -4.00 -7.84 0.81
N CYS A 76 -3.98 -6.52 0.69
CA CYS A 76 -4.46 -5.63 1.74
C CYS A 76 -5.18 -4.39 1.22
N MET A 77 -6.12 -3.90 2.01
CA MET A 77 -6.61 -2.54 1.93
C MET A 77 -5.66 -1.62 2.69
N ARG A 78 -5.44 -0.39 2.20
CA ARG A 78 -4.51 0.57 2.78
C ARG A 78 -5.19 1.92 3.02
N CYS A 79 -4.96 2.48 4.20
CA CYS A 79 -5.29 3.87 4.50
C CYS A 79 -4.11 4.55 5.17
N PHE A 80 -4.07 5.87 5.11
CA PHE A 80 -3.02 6.64 5.75
C PHE A 80 -3.48 8.03 6.16
N LEU A 81 -2.89 8.51 7.25
CA LEU A 81 -2.89 9.92 7.60
C LEU A 81 -1.64 10.53 6.98
N TYR A 82 -1.72 11.74 6.44
CA TYR A 82 -0.54 12.40 5.91
C TYR A 82 -0.45 13.85 6.33
N ARG A 83 0.77 14.29 6.55
CA ARG A 83 1.12 15.69 6.80
C ARG A 83 2.39 16.05 6.06
N THR A 84 2.55 17.32 5.76
CA THR A 84 3.77 17.84 5.16
C THR A 84 4.30 18.99 5.99
N GLU A 85 5.61 18.97 6.25
CA GLU A 85 6.31 19.99 7.00
C GLU A 85 7.33 20.67 6.08
N PRO A 86 7.45 22.01 6.10
CA PRO A 86 8.47 22.71 5.33
C PRO A 86 9.86 22.42 5.92
N LEU A 87 10.81 22.21 5.03
CA LEU A 87 12.23 22.08 5.35
C LEU A 87 13.02 23.29 4.80
N PRO A 88 14.25 23.54 5.30
CA PRO A 88 15.14 24.53 4.73
C PRO A 88 15.38 24.28 3.24
N GLY A 89 15.54 25.35 2.44
CA GLY A 89 15.77 25.22 1.00
C GLY A 89 14.52 25.05 0.16
N GLY A 90 13.31 25.15 0.75
CA GLY A 90 12.05 24.99 0.03
C GLY A 90 11.58 23.53 -0.13
N GLU A 91 12.34 22.63 0.45
CA GLU A 91 11.96 21.21 0.53
C GLU A 91 10.76 20.99 1.47
N ARG A 92 10.14 19.82 1.37
CA ARG A 92 9.06 19.41 2.27
C ARG A 92 9.26 17.97 2.71
N LEU A 93 9.09 17.72 4.00
CA LEU A 93 9.03 16.37 4.54
C LEU A 93 7.57 15.91 4.53
N ALA A 94 7.27 14.86 3.79
CA ALA A 94 5.99 14.17 3.86
C ALA A 94 6.10 13.00 4.84
N THR A 95 5.24 12.99 5.85
CA THR A 95 5.09 11.88 6.79
C THR A 95 3.73 11.25 6.60
N ARG A 96 3.69 9.93 6.42
CA ARG A 96 2.44 9.16 6.34
C ARG A 96 2.43 8.11 7.46
N ILE A 97 1.38 8.11 8.26
CA ILE A 97 1.07 7.05 9.22
C ILE A 97 0.07 6.15 8.52
N ALA A 98 0.49 4.97 8.14
CA ALA A 98 -0.25 4.09 7.27
C ALA A 98 -0.68 2.81 7.99
N ALA A 99 -1.82 2.28 7.60
CA ALA A 99 -2.25 0.95 7.95
C ALA A 99 -2.48 0.12 6.68
N ALA A 100 -2.00 -1.12 6.71
CA ALA A 100 -2.38 -2.16 5.77
C ALA A 100 -3.21 -3.22 6.51
N VAL A 101 -4.41 -3.47 6.04
CA VAL A 101 -5.38 -4.41 6.60
C VAL A 101 -5.54 -5.57 5.62
N SER A 102 -5.12 -6.77 6.02
CA SER A 102 -5.17 -7.93 5.13
C SER A 102 -6.61 -8.30 4.77
N VAL A 103 -6.85 -8.59 3.49
CA VAL A 103 -8.15 -9.13 3.03
C VAL A 103 -8.22 -10.66 3.19
N LEU A 104 -7.10 -11.32 3.46
CA LEU A 104 -6.97 -12.77 3.52
C LEU A 104 -7.09 -13.32 4.95
N VAL A 105 -6.65 -12.56 5.94
CA VAL A 105 -6.56 -12.95 7.34
C VAL A 105 -6.91 -11.78 8.26
N PRO A 106 -7.39 -12.00 9.49
CA PRO A 106 -7.78 -10.92 10.39
C PRO A 106 -6.58 -10.25 11.06
N PHE A 107 -5.61 -9.81 10.26
CA PHE A 107 -4.43 -9.09 10.72
C PHE A 107 -4.29 -7.74 10.02
N TYR A 108 -3.68 -6.81 10.75
CA TYR A 108 -3.27 -5.53 10.22
C TYR A 108 -1.81 -5.22 10.62
N ILE A 109 -1.20 -4.27 9.93
CA ILE A 109 0.06 -3.65 10.31
C ILE A 109 -0.11 -2.14 10.25
N VAL A 110 0.52 -1.42 11.20
CA VAL A 110 0.68 0.02 11.13
C VAL A 110 2.17 0.33 10.96
N TYR A 111 2.47 1.27 10.11
CA TYR A 111 3.83 1.67 9.77
C TYR A 111 3.87 3.16 9.42
N VAL A 112 5.07 3.72 9.47
CA VAL A 112 5.30 5.12 9.11
C VAL A 112 6.18 5.18 7.88
N THR A 113 5.82 6.02 6.90
CA THR A 113 6.72 6.35 5.80
C THR A 113 7.05 7.83 5.84
N THR A 114 8.32 8.13 5.53
CA THR A 114 8.79 9.51 5.35
C THR A 114 9.41 9.66 3.97
N GLN A 115 9.21 10.82 3.37
CA GLN A 115 9.70 11.12 2.03
C GLN A 115 9.99 12.61 1.92
N VAL A 116 11.13 12.98 1.36
CA VAL A 116 11.47 14.39 1.11
C VAL A 116 11.07 14.74 -0.31
N TRP A 117 10.39 15.86 -0.44
CA TRP A 117 10.03 16.49 -1.70
C TRP A 117 11.02 17.60 -1.97
N HIS A 118 11.71 17.52 -3.10
CA HIS A 118 12.67 18.53 -3.53
C HIS A 118 12.02 19.40 -4.61
N PRO A 119 11.96 20.72 -4.46
CA PRO A 119 11.54 21.58 -5.55
C PRO A 119 12.60 21.51 -6.66
N THR A 120 12.21 21.08 -7.84
CA THR A 120 13.13 21.10 -8.98
C THR A 120 13.16 22.48 -9.61
N HIS A 121 14.28 23.16 -9.47
CA HIS A 121 14.65 24.30 -10.33
C HIS A 121 15.26 23.79 -11.65
N THR A 122 14.55 22.99 -12.40
CA THR A 122 15.02 22.62 -13.74
C THR A 122 14.35 23.55 -14.74
N GLY A 123 15.12 24.49 -15.25
CA GLY A 123 14.72 25.40 -16.33
C GLY A 123 14.60 24.71 -17.70
N TYR A 124 14.18 23.45 -17.73
CA TYR A 124 13.79 22.77 -18.96
C TYR A 124 12.26 22.75 -19.05
N PRO A 125 11.67 23.51 -19.99
CA PRO A 125 10.26 23.33 -20.27
C PRO A 125 10.06 21.90 -20.78
N MET A 126 9.25 21.11 -20.06
CA MET A 126 8.75 19.86 -20.62
C MET A 126 8.04 20.17 -21.93
N ALA A 127 8.34 19.41 -22.98
CA ALA A 127 7.63 19.48 -24.24
C ALA A 127 6.12 19.44 -23.96
N ALA A 128 5.41 20.47 -24.39
CA ALA A 128 3.98 20.60 -24.20
C ALA A 128 3.26 19.31 -24.63
N SER A 129 2.34 18.84 -23.80
CA SER A 129 1.43 17.75 -24.18
C SER A 129 0.82 18.07 -25.55
N PRO A 130 0.76 17.12 -26.50
CA PRO A 130 0.22 17.35 -27.83
C PRO A 130 -1.27 17.76 -27.87
N HIS A 131 -1.93 17.83 -26.70
CA HIS A 131 -3.31 18.26 -26.58
C HIS A 131 -3.51 19.30 -25.47
N PRO A 132 -3.15 20.58 -25.70
CA PRO A 132 -3.50 21.64 -24.77
C PRO A 132 -5.03 21.80 -24.77
N LYS A 133 -5.65 21.63 -23.61
CA LYS A 133 -7.05 22.05 -23.44
C LYS A 133 -7.12 23.56 -23.62
N ARG A 134 -7.92 24.00 -24.59
CA ARG A 134 -8.15 25.38 -24.93
C ARG A 134 -8.84 26.10 -23.79
N GLY A 135 -8.13 26.94 -23.03
CA GLY A 135 -8.79 27.81 -22.07
C GLY A 135 -7.98 28.33 -20.88
N ASP A 136 -6.86 27.73 -20.52
CA ASP A 136 -6.10 28.20 -19.36
C ASP A 136 -4.75 28.78 -19.79
N ALA A 137 -4.72 30.09 -19.98
CA ALA A 137 -3.50 30.91 -20.03
C ALA A 137 -3.07 31.25 -18.58
N GLY A 138 -2.88 30.27 -17.74
CA GLY A 138 -2.24 30.38 -16.45
C GLY A 138 -0.84 29.80 -16.57
N ASP A 139 0.14 30.55 -16.08
CA ASP A 139 1.55 30.18 -15.99
C ASP A 139 1.71 28.96 -15.04
N GLU A 140 1.28 27.78 -15.50
CA GLU A 140 1.53 26.51 -14.81
C GLU A 140 2.92 26.04 -15.19
N SER A 141 3.93 26.61 -14.52
CA SER A 141 5.22 25.98 -14.44
C SER A 141 5.03 24.62 -13.73
N PHE A 142 4.89 23.55 -14.52
CA PHE A 142 4.92 22.18 -14.00
C PHE A 142 6.31 21.94 -13.39
N HIS A 143 6.41 22.19 -12.10
CA HIS A 143 7.59 21.82 -11.35
C HIS A 143 7.62 20.29 -11.26
N LEU A 144 8.53 19.65 -11.98
CA LEU A 144 8.86 18.26 -11.75
C LEU A 144 9.33 18.14 -10.29
N GLN A 145 8.50 17.56 -9.45
CA GLN A 145 8.87 17.30 -8.06
C GLN A 145 9.73 16.03 -8.05
N HIS A 146 10.97 16.15 -7.61
CA HIS A 146 11.79 15.00 -7.28
C HIS A 146 11.47 14.54 -5.87
N PHE A 147 11.16 13.26 -5.74
CA PHE A 147 10.92 12.62 -4.46
C PHE A 147 12.13 11.78 -4.09
N SER A 148 12.56 11.85 -2.84
CA SER A 148 13.47 10.83 -2.31
C SER A 148 12.78 9.47 -2.30
N SER A 149 13.54 8.37 -2.25
CA SER A 149 12.95 7.07 -1.96
C SER A 149 12.25 7.10 -0.60
N PRO A 150 11.02 6.58 -0.49
CA PRO A 150 10.32 6.56 0.77
C PRO A 150 11.05 5.66 1.78
N GLN A 151 11.20 6.16 3.00
CA GLN A 151 11.73 5.38 4.13
C GLN A 151 10.56 4.80 4.91
N LEU A 152 10.59 3.51 5.20
CA LEU A 152 9.55 2.82 5.95
C LEU A 152 10.10 2.35 7.30
N THR A 153 9.31 2.53 8.35
CA THR A 153 9.59 1.97 9.68
C THR A 153 8.33 1.37 10.31
N PHE A 154 8.50 0.23 10.95
CA PHE A 154 7.48 -0.39 11.81
C PHE A 154 7.64 0.02 13.28
N ASP A 155 8.71 0.76 13.63
CA ASP A 155 8.88 1.38 14.94
C ASP A 155 8.62 2.88 14.81
N PRO A 156 7.40 3.33 15.12
CA PRO A 156 7.01 4.72 14.92
C PRO A 156 7.76 5.64 15.87
N PRO A 157 8.27 6.77 15.38
CA PRO A 157 8.89 7.78 16.23
C PRO A 157 7.91 8.31 17.27
N SER A 158 8.43 8.79 18.40
CA SER A 158 7.63 9.30 19.52
C SER A 158 6.66 10.42 19.11
N THR A 159 7.03 11.21 18.09
CA THR A 159 6.26 12.35 17.57
C THR A 159 4.92 11.97 16.91
N VAL A 160 4.76 10.70 16.53
CA VAL A 160 3.53 10.19 15.89
C VAL A 160 2.94 8.99 16.62
N ARG A 161 3.46 8.64 17.79
CA ARG A 161 3.06 7.46 18.56
C ARG A 161 1.58 7.53 18.98
N GLN A 162 1.09 8.70 19.32
CA GLN A 162 -0.30 8.89 19.72
C GLN A 162 -1.26 8.58 18.58
N GLU A 163 -0.96 9.07 17.39
CA GLU A 163 -1.77 8.83 16.18
C GLU A 163 -1.71 7.36 15.75
N VAL A 164 -0.54 6.73 15.88
CA VAL A 164 -0.39 5.29 15.61
C VAL A 164 -1.30 4.48 16.55
N ASN A 165 -1.22 4.72 17.86
CA ASN A 165 -2.05 4.01 18.84
C ASN A 165 -3.56 4.25 18.59
N ALA A 166 -3.96 5.46 18.22
CA ALA A 166 -5.34 5.77 17.90
C ALA A 166 -5.83 5.08 16.63
N LEU A 167 -4.96 4.96 15.61
CA LEU A 167 -5.25 4.23 14.37
C LEU A 167 -5.39 2.72 14.64
N GLU A 168 -4.47 2.13 15.43
CA GLU A 168 -4.53 0.72 15.83
C GLU A 168 -5.83 0.41 16.58
N HIS A 169 -6.15 1.21 17.60
CA HIS A 169 -7.38 1.05 18.37
C HIS A 169 -8.64 1.12 17.49
N LEU A 170 -8.68 2.05 16.55
CA LEU A 170 -9.81 2.18 15.63
C LEU A 170 -9.95 0.95 14.71
N ILE A 171 -8.83 0.38 14.23
CA ILE A 171 -8.86 -0.83 13.41
C ILE A 171 -9.38 -2.01 14.22
N GLU A 172 -8.91 -2.16 15.47
CA GLU A 172 -9.35 -3.23 16.37
C GLU A 172 -10.83 -3.11 16.71
N GLU A 173 -11.30 -1.88 17.01
CA GLU A 173 -12.71 -1.62 17.34
C GLU A 173 -13.64 -1.89 16.14
N VAL A 174 -13.28 -1.42 14.96
CA VAL A 174 -14.18 -1.47 13.79
C VAL A 174 -14.14 -2.82 13.09
N LEU A 175 -12.95 -3.43 12.99
CA LEU A 175 -12.75 -4.66 12.21
C LEU A 175 -12.62 -5.91 13.08
N GLY A 176 -12.29 -5.77 14.38
CA GLY A 176 -11.96 -6.89 15.25
C GLY A 176 -10.64 -7.59 14.88
N TYR A 177 -9.77 -6.91 14.11
CA TYR A 177 -8.50 -7.44 13.65
C TYR A 177 -7.42 -7.30 14.72
N ARG A 178 -6.32 -8.02 14.56
CA ARG A 178 -5.19 -8.01 15.50
C ARG A 178 -3.92 -7.53 14.79
N PRO A 179 -2.95 -6.94 15.51
CA PRO A 179 -1.66 -6.61 14.94
C PRO A 179 -0.95 -7.87 14.44
N PHE A 180 -0.36 -7.77 13.26
CA PHE A 180 0.47 -8.84 12.71
C PHE A 180 1.78 -8.93 13.50
N PRO A 181 2.20 -10.14 13.95
CA PRO A 181 3.45 -10.29 14.69
C PRO A 181 4.65 -10.12 13.74
N LEU A 182 5.27 -8.96 13.75
CA LEU A 182 6.37 -8.58 12.84
C LEU A 182 7.59 -9.50 12.90
N ALA A 183 7.78 -10.25 13.99
CA ALA A 183 8.80 -11.29 14.08
C ALA A 183 8.71 -12.34 12.97
N PHE A 184 7.53 -12.53 12.36
CA PHE A 184 7.32 -13.45 11.25
C PHE A 184 7.36 -12.77 9.86
N ALA A 185 7.52 -11.46 9.80
CA ALA A 185 7.44 -10.70 8.55
C ALA A 185 8.38 -11.26 7.46
N GLY A 186 9.64 -11.53 7.82
CA GLY A 186 10.66 -12.02 6.91
C GLY A 186 10.68 -13.55 6.68
N VAL A 187 9.66 -14.29 7.15
CA VAL A 187 9.61 -15.74 6.90
C VAL A 187 9.37 -15.98 5.42
N ALA A 188 10.38 -16.51 4.73
CA ALA A 188 10.31 -16.84 3.30
C ALA A 188 9.35 -18.01 3.02
N LEU A 189 8.62 -17.91 1.92
CA LEU A 189 7.65 -18.91 1.46
C LEU A 189 8.04 -19.46 0.08
N PRO A 190 9.08 -20.30 0.01
CA PRO A 190 9.57 -20.80 -1.26
C PRO A 190 8.51 -21.63 -2.00
N GLY A 191 8.48 -21.46 -3.32
CA GLY A 191 7.57 -22.20 -4.21
C GLY A 191 6.15 -21.62 -4.28
N LEU A 192 5.81 -20.59 -3.52
CA LEU A 192 4.55 -19.87 -3.67
C LEU A 192 4.60 -18.88 -4.85
N ARG A 193 3.59 -18.94 -5.72
CA ARG A 193 3.40 -17.94 -6.78
C ARG A 193 2.43 -16.87 -6.31
N VAL A 194 2.96 -15.70 -6.01
CA VAL A 194 2.19 -14.50 -5.64
C VAL A 194 2.16 -13.58 -6.85
N GLY A 195 0.99 -13.40 -7.47
CA GLY A 195 0.87 -12.75 -8.76
C GLY A 195 1.25 -11.27 -8.79
N PHE A 196 1.22 -10.59 -7.65
CA PHE A 196 1.60 -9.18 -7.52
C PHE A 196 3.04 -8.99 -6.97
N PHE A 197 3.73 -10.06 -6.60
CA PHE A 197 5.07 -9.98 -6.05
C PHE A 197 6.10 -9.78 -7.16
N ASN A 198 6.87 -8.68 -7.06
CA ASN A 198 7.90 -8.31 -8.02
C ASN A 198 9.32 -8.31 -7.41
N GLY A 199 9.47 -8.78 -6.18
CA GLY A 199 10.76 -8.84 -5.50
C GLY A 199 11.66 -9.95 -6.02
N GLU A 200 12.95 -9.85 -5.71
CA GLU A 200 13.91 -10.93 -5.96
C GLU A 200 13.78 -12.04 -4.89
N GLY A 201 13.86 -13.30 -5.32
CA GLY A 201 13.77 -14.46 -4.44
C GLY A 201 12.33 -14.85 -4.04
N PRO A 202 12.17 -15.71 -3.02
CA PRO A 202 10.85 -16.15 -2.59
C PRO A 202 10.11 -15.03 -1.84
N PRO A 203 8.77 -14.91 -2.03
CA PRO A 203 7.98 -13.96 -1.25
C PRO A 203 8.04 -14.31 0.24
N THR A 204 7.95 -13.28 1.08
CA THR A 204 7.86 -13.45 2.53
C THR A 204 6.41 -13.54 3.00
N LEU A 205 6.22 -13.86 4.27
CA LEU A 205 4.90 -13.88 4.87
C LEU A 205 4.26 -12.48 4.88
N LEU A 206 5.06 -11.42 5.03
CA LEU A 206 4.59 -10.04 4.94
C LEU A 206 4.08 -9.73 3.52
N ASP A 207 4.87 -10.08 2.49
CA ASP A 207 4.50 -9.85 1.10
C ASP A 207 3.20 -10.56 0.74
N THR A 208 3.05 -11.81 1.18
CA THR A 208 1.87 -12.63 0.85
C THR A 208 0.59 -12.19 1.55
N LEU A 209 0.68 -11.68 2.77
CA LEU A 209 -0.49 -11.27 3.55
C LEU A 209 -0.85 -9.79 3.39
N PHE A 210 0.07 -9.00 2.87
CA PHE A 210 -0.13 -7.56 2.70
C PHE A 210 0.33 -7.09 1.31
N SER A 211 1.62 -6.78 1.14
CA SER A 211 2.18 -6.28 -0.12
C SER A 211 3.70 -6.30 -0.06
N ASP A 212 4.33 -6.50 -1.20
CA ASP A 212 5.77 -6.30 -1.42
C ASP A 212 6.18 -4.82 -1.51
N ASN A 213 5.20 -3.92 -1.56
CA ASN A 213 5.42 -2.51 -1.81
C ASN A 213 4.68 -1.60 -0.81
N LEU A 214 4.89 -1.83 0.49
CA LEU A 214 4.25 -1.04 1.55
C LEU A 214 4.73 0.41 1.60
N ALA A 215 5.98 0.67 1.24
CA ALA A 215 6.56 2.01 1.30
C ALA A 215 5.95 2.98 0.27
N HIS A 216 5.49 2.47 -0.85
CA HIS A 216 4.90 3.28 -1.92
C HIS A 216 3.39 3.43 -1.73
N LEU A 217 3.01 4.56 -1.17
CA LEU A 217 1.61 4.99 -1.04
C LEU A 217 1.35 6.07 -2.09
N PRO A 218 0.16 6.08 -2.71
CA PRO A 218 -0.23 7.10 -3.67
C PRO A 218 -0.30 8.49 -3.07
#